data_4864baf684bc9c226e82963dbe3d595a
#
_entry.id   4864baf684bc9c226e82963dbe3d595a
#
_cell.length_a   1.000
_cell.length_b   1.000
_cell.length_c   1.000
_cell.angle_alpha   90.00
_cell.angle_beta   90.00
_cell.angle_gamma   90.00
#
_symmetry.space_group_name_H-M   'P 1'
#
loop_
_entity.id
_entity.type
_entity.pdbx_description
1 polymer ?
#
loop_
_entity_poly.entity_id
_entity_poly.type
_entity_poly.pdbx_seq_one_letter_code
_entity_poly.pdbx_strand_id
1 'polypeptide(L)'
;AFDMLGCWYGHGETADITTIRTAVLKEFEGKADVDYVAGCPFEGTDESGFRAAIKAAKKADVIVACLGEKGKWSGENASRASIELPEVQQKFLEELKKTGKPVVLVLSNGRPLQLDRMEPLADAIIEMWQPGIVGGTPLAGILSGRVNPSGKLAMTFPVTGGQIPIYYNRRQSARHHQGFYHDMTSDPLYEFGHGLSYTSFEYGEPVLSAKKVGQKGRFSVDVTVKNTGAVDGKEAVLGFVSCPYAVLTRPVKELRFFTKKEIKAGETVTCHFDLNVQRDLGFVNDRGETVVEPGEYHIIIGGKTVTLEVTE
;
A
#
# COMPACT_ATOMS: atom_id res chain seq x y z
N ALA A 1 -13.66 -18.75 4.20
CA ALA A 1 -14.52 -17.58 4.49
C ALA A 1 -14.09 -16.90 5.79
N PHE A 2 -14.00 -17.62 6.90
CA PHE A 2 -13.69 -17.05 8.23
C PHE A 2 -12.45 -16.13 8.22
N ASP A 3 -11.38 -16.52 7.57
CA ASP A 3 -10.12 -15.74 7.55
C ASP A 3 -10.25 -14.37 6.88
N MET A 4 -11.28 -14.16 6.04
CA MET A 4 -11.58 -12.85 5.47
C MET A 4 -12.04 -11.82 6.50
N LEU A 5 -12.64 -12.26 7.61
CA LEU A 5 -13.07 -11.36 8.69
C LEU A 5 -11.89 -10.68 9.39
N GLY A 6 -10.74 -11.37 9.41
CA GLY A 6 -9.57 -10.92 10.17
C GLY A 6 -9.67 -11.26 11.66
N CYS A 7 -8.88 -10.56 12.48
CA CYS A 7 -8.78 -10.85 13.91
C CYS A 7 -9.74 -10.02 14.77
N TRP A 8 -10.20 -8.85 14.32
CA TRP A 8 -11.02 -7.90 15.09
C TRP A 8 -12.41 -7.70 14.46
N TYR A 9 -13.09 -8.79 14.15
CA TYR A 9 -14.37 -8.76 13.43
C TYR A 9 -15.62 -8.56 14.31
N GLY A 10 -15.47 -8.45 15.64
CA GLY A 10 -16.59 -8.26 16.55
C GLY A 10 -17.62 -9.39 16.48
N HIS A 11 -18.84 -9.06 16.08
CA HIS A 11 -19.95 -10.00 15.94
C HIS A 11 -20.21 -10.47 14.51
N GLY A 12 -19.23 -10.31 13.60
CA GLY A 12 -19.37 -10.77 12.22
C GLY A 12 -19.52 -12.29 12.12
N GLU A 13 -20.45 -12.75 11.28
CA GLU A 13 -20.69 -14.17 11.05
C GLU A 13 -20.22 -14.60 9.67
N THR A 14 -19.78 -15.85 9.56
CA THR A 14 -19.30 -16.40 8.27
C THR A 14 -20.39 -16.50 7.22
N ALA A 15 -21.65 -16.61 7.62
CA ALA A 15 -22.81 -16.65 6.73
C ALA A 15 -23.00 -15.34 5.96
N ASP A 16 -22.57 -14.21 6.52
CA ASP A 16 -22.72 -12.88 5.93
C ASP A 16 -21.61 -12.53 4.94
N ILE A 17 -20.58 -13.39 4.85
CA ILE A 17 -19.39 -13.07 4.05
C ILE A 17 -19.65 -13.30 2.56
N THR A 18 -19.50 -12.25 1.77
CA THR A 18 -19.32 -12.38 0.33
C THR A 18 -17.87 -12.79 0.06
N THR A 19 -17.64 -14.10 -0.08
CA THR A 19 -16.31 -14.63 -0.33
C THR A 19 -15.73 -14.16 -1.67
N ILE A 20 -14.42 -14.21 -1.82
CA ILE A 20 -13.74 -13.96 -3.10
C ILE A 20 -14.34 -14.85 -4.19
N ARG A 21 -14.46 -16.15 -3.92
CA ARG A 21 -15.06 -17.10 -4.87
C ARG A 21 -16.47 -16.69 -5.31
N THR A 22 -17.36 -16.41 -4.36
CA THR A 22 -18.75 -16.03 -4.65
C THR A 22 -18.83 -14.76 -5.48
N ALA A 23 -18.02 -13.76 -5.12
CA ALA A 23 -17.99 -12.48 -5.82
C ALA A 23 -17.44 -12.59 -7.24
N VAL A 24 -16.35 -13.34 -7.44
CA VAL A 24 -15.74 -13.55 -8.76
C VAL A 24 -16.69 -14.34 -9.67
N LEU A 25 -17.30 -15.43 -9.19
CA LEU A 25 -18.28 -16.18 -9.96
C LEU A 25 -19.44 -15.29 -10.43
N LYS A 26 -19.97 -14.43 -9.54
CA LYS A 26 -21.04 -13.48 -9.87
C LYS A 26 -20.60 -12.41 -10.85
N GLU A 27 -19.43 -11.83 -10.68
CA GLU A 27 -18.91 -10.73 -11.53
C GLU A 27 -18.67 -11.18 -12.97
N PHE A 28 -18.19 -12.42 -13.14
CA PHE A 28 -17.82 -12.98 -14.43
C PHE A 28 -18.91 -13.86 -15.06
N GLU A 29 -20.07 -13.96 -14.43
CA GLU A 29 -21.21 -14.72 -14.98
C GLU A 29 -21.56 -14.24 -16.40
N GLY A 30 -21.54 -15.16 -17.37
CA GLY A 30 -21.77 -14.87 -18.79
C GLY A 30 -20.66 -14.07 -19.48
N LYS A 31 -19.54 -13.79 -18.81
CA LYS A 31 -18.38 -13.04 -19.37
C LYS A 31 -17.13 -13.92 -19.51
N ALA A 32 -16.92 -14.85 -18.60
CA ALA A 32 -15.79 -15.76 -18.61
C ALA A 32 -16.10 -17.03 -17.82
N ASP A 33 -15.40 -18.11 -18.19
CA ASP A 33 -15.42 -19.35 -17.40
C ASP A 33 -14.51 -19.19 -16.18
N VAL A 34 -15.03 -19.52 -15.01
CA VAL A 34 -14.28 -19.40 -13.73
C VAL A 34 -14.18 -20.79 -13.10
N ASP A 35 -12.99 -21.35 -13.12
CA ASP A 35 -12.65 -22.58 -12.43
C ASP A 35 -12.10 -22.27 -11.02
N TYR A 36 -12.62 -22.96 -10.01
CA TYR A 36 -12.09 -22.89 -8.64
C TYR A 36 -11.43 -24.22 -8.25
N VAL A 37 -10.20 -24.12 -7.79
CA VAL A 37 -9.44 -25.27 -7.26
C VAL A 37 -8.80 -24.87 -5.93
N ALA A 38 -8.97 -25.70 -4.90
CA ALA A 38 -8.20 -25.58 -3.67
C ALA A 38 -6.77 -26.04 -3.97
N GLY A 39 -5.81 -25.10 -3.94
CA GLY A 39 -4.43 -25.36 -4.36
C GLY A 39 -3.56 -25.89 -3.24
N CYS A 40 -3.50 -25.17 -2.11
CA CYS A 40 -2.67 -25.51 -0.96
C CYS A 40 -3.34 -25.11 0.35
N PRO A 41 -2.97 -25.72 1.49
CA PRO A 41 -3.36 -25.23 2.81
C PRO A 41 -2.62 -23.93 3.16
N PHE A 42 -3.06 -23.25 4.22
CA PHE A 42 -2.36 -22.08 4.73
C PHE A 42 -0.95 -22.39 5.22
N GLU A 43 -0.75 -23.56 5.83
CA GLU A 43 0.52 -23.99 6.43
C GLU A 43 0.66 -25.52 6.36
N GLY A 44 1.84 -26.03 6.69
CA GLY A 44 2.18 -27.44 6.60
C GLY A 44 2.92 -27.78 5.31
N THR A 45 2.89 -29.05 4.93
CA THR A 45 3.65 -29.58 3.78
C THR A 45 2.78 -30.33 2.78
N ASP A 46 1.45 -30.22 2.87
CA ASP A 46 0.53 -30.92 1.97
C ASP A 46 0.47 -30.23 0.60
N GLU A 47 1.02 -30.90 -0.40
CA GLU A 47 1.05 -30.47 -1.81
C GLU A 47 0.02 -31.25 -2.66
N SER A 48 -0.88 -32.03 -2.05
CA SER A 48 -1.81 -32.91 -2.77
C SER A 48 -2.74 -32.16 -3.75
N GLY A 49 -3.07 -30.89 -3.46
CA GLY A 49 -3.87 -30.02 -4.33
C GLY A 49 -3.14 -29.45 -5.54
N PHE A 50 -1.80 -29.42 -5.55
CA PHE A 50 -0.99 -28.76 -6.59
C PHE A 50 -1.31 -29.32 -7.98
N ARG A 51 -1.35 -30.64 -8.14
CA ARG A 51 -1.58 -31.28 -9.42
C ARG A 51 -2.92 -30.86 -10.07
N ALA A 52 -3.97 -30.76 -9.27
CA ALA A 52 -5.28 -30.35 -9.76
C ALA A 52 -5.26 -28.87 -10.18
N ALA A 53 -4.65 -28.02 -9.36
CA ALA A 53 -4.54 -26.58 -9.62
C ALA A 53 -3.69 -26.31 -10.87
N ILE A 54 -2.53 -26.94 -11.02
CA ILE A 54 -1.67 -26.80 -12.21
C ILE A 54 -2.39 -27.29 -13.48
N LYS A 55 -3.17 -28.37 -13.37
CA LYS A 55 -3.98 -28.86 -14.52
C LYS A 55 -5.03 -27.84 -14.95
N ALA A 56 -5.71 -27.19 -14.02
CA ALA A 56 -6.66 -26.11 -14.30
C ALA A 56 -5.95 -24.87 -14.86
N ALA A 57 -4.87 -24.45 -14.20
CA ALA A 57 -4.06 -23.28 -14.57
C ALA A 57 -3.55 -23.34 -16.03
N LYS A 58 -3.09 -24.50 -16.49
CA LYS A 58 -2.64 -24.68 -17.89
C LYS A 58 -3.73 -24.41 -18.93
N LYS A 59 -5.00 -24.53 -18.57
CA LYS A 59 -6.15 -24.28 -19.45
C LYS A 59 -6.67 -22.84 -19.36
N ALA A 60 -6.38 -22.16 -18.27
CA ALA A 60 -6.84 -20.80 -18.03
C ALA A 60 -6.04 -19.78 -18.85
N ASP A 61 -6.61 -18.62 -19.09
CA ASP A 61 -5.91 -17.45 -19.67
C ASP A 61 -5.17 -16.65 -18.59
N VAL A 62 -5.74 -16.61 -17.38
CA VAL A 62 -5.17 -15.90 -16.21
C VAL A 62 -5.38 -16.74 -14.95
N ILE A 63 -4.40 -16.74 -14.08
CA ILE A 63 -4.45 -17.37 -12.76
C ILE A 63 -4.66 -16.29 -11.70
N VAL A 64 -5.65 -16.44 -10.82
CA VAL A 64 -5.85 -15.63 -9.63
C VAL A 64 -5.48 -16.48 -8.42
N ALA A 65 -4.26 -16.30 -7.90
CA ALA A 65 -3.74 -17.04 -6.76
C ALA A 65 -4.08 -16.29 -5.46
N CYS A 66 -5.08 -16.78 -4.72
CA CYS A 66 -5.48 -16.21 -3.44
C CYS A 66 -4.69 -16.88 -2.30
N LEU A 67 -3.73 -16.18 -1.76
CA LEU A 67 -2.81 -16.63 -0.71
C LEU A 67 -2.84 -15.66 0.48
N GLY A 68 -2.21 -16.04 1.60
CA GLY A 68 -2.16 -15.13 2.73
C GLY A 68 -2.06 -15.80 4.08
N GLU A 69 -2.41 -15.05 5.10
CA GLU A 69 -2.40 -15.45 6.50
C GLU A 69 -3.80 -15.88 6.97
N LYS A 70 -3.84 -16.77 7.99
CA LYS A 70 -5.08 -17.00 8.74
C LYS A 70 -5.44 -15.75 9.53
N GLY A 71 -6.72 -15.42 9.65
CA GLY A 71 -7.18 -14.26 10.39
C GLY A 71 -6.63 -14.19 11.82
N LYS A 72 -6.53 -15.34 12.51
CA LYS A 72 -5.99 -15.45 13.87
C LYS A 72 -4.47 -15.29 14.00
N TRP A 73 -3.72 -15.14 12.91
CA TRP A 73 -2.27 -14.90 12.97
C TRP A 73 -1.92 -13.43 13.20
N SER A 74 -2.92 -12.56 13.25
CA SER A 74 -2.79 -11.13 13.54
C SER A 74 -3.64 -10.75 14.74
N GLY A 75 -3.40 -9.59 15.33
CA GLY A 75 -4.08 -9.07 16.49
C GLY A 75 -3.32 -9.30 17.79
N GLU A 76 -4.03 -9.18 18.90
CA GLU A 76 -3.46 -9.31 20.25
C GLU A 76 -2.91 -10.72 20.48
N ASN A 77 -1.71 -10.81 21.03
CA ASN A 77 -0.98 -12.06 21.27
C ASN A 77 -0.72 -12.92 20.00
N ALA A 78 -0.73 -12.31 18.83
CA ALA A 78 -0.53 -12.99 17.55
C ALA A 78 0.67 -12.43 16.75
N SER A 79 1.77 -12.14 17.45
CA SER A 79 3.03 -11.72 16.83
C SER A 79 3.68 -12.88 16.07
N ARG A 80 4.33 -12.56 14.95
CA ARG A 80 5.11 -13.53 14.17
C ARG A 80 6.57 -13.08 14.07
N ALA A 81 7.48 -14.00 14.32
CA ALA A 81 8.91 -13.76 14.14
C ALA A 81 9.32 -13.75 12.64
N SER A 82 8.71 -14.65 11.85
CA SER A 82 8.82 -14.63 10.40
C SER A 82 7.59 -13.96 9.80
N ILE A 83 7.81 -13.01 8.89
CA ILE A 83 6.77 -12.32 8.14
C ILE A 83 6.65 -12.83 6.69
N GLU A 84 7.22 -13.98 6.43
CA GLU A 84 7.01 -14.72 5.18
C GLU A 84 5.70 -15.52 5.22
N LEU A 85 5.12 -15.74 4.04
CA LEU A 85 4.10 -16.77 3.93
C LEU A 85 4.72 -18.16 4.07
N PRO A 86 3.98 -19.14 4.60
CA PRO A 86 4.46 -20.52 4.76
C PRO A 86 4.99 -21.09 3.43
N GLU A 87 6.02 -21.91 3.53
CA GLU A 87 6.75 -22.50 2.40
C GLU A 87 5.82 -23.20 1.39
N VAL A 88 4.74 -23.85 1.85
CA VAL A 88 3.80 -24.52 0.95
C VAL A 88 3.09 -23.53 0.02
N GLN A 89 2.80 -22.30 0.49
CA GLN A 89 2.20 -21.26 -0.36
C GLN A 89 3.19 -20.69 -1.37
N GLN A 90 4.45 -20.50 -0.96
CA GLN A 90 5.53 -20.03 -1.83
C GLN A 90 5.79 -21.04 -2.96
N LYS A 91 5.97 -22.31 -2.62
CA LYS A 91 6.11 -23.41 -3.60
C LYS A 91 4.90 -23.52 -4.53
N PHE A 92 3.70 -23.34 -4.00
CA PHE A 92 2.49 -23.37 -4.82
C PHE A 92 2.51 -22.28 -5.89
N LEU A 93 2.90 -21.05 -5.53
CA LEU A 93 3.02 -19.95 -6.49
C LEU A 93 4.13 -20.21 -7.53
N GLU A 94 5.27 -20.78 -7.11
CA GLU A 94 6.35 -21.19 -8.01
C GLU A 94 5.85 -22.20 -9.07
N GLU A 95 5.08 -23.20 -8.64
CA GLU A 95 4.51 -24.20 -9.56
C GLU A 95 3.46 -23.60 -10.50
N LEU A 96 2.65 -22.65 -10.03
CA LEU A 96 1.70 -21.92 -10.90
C LEU A 96 2.44 -21.11 -11.97
N LYS A 97 3.51 -20.39 -11.59
CA LYS A 97 4.31 -19.58 -12.54
C LYS A 97 4.95 -20.43 -13.64
N LYS A 98 5.35 -21.67 -13.34
CA LYS A 98 5.90 -22.61 -14.35
C LYS A 98 4.92 -22.97 -15.47
N THR A 99 3.62 -22.69 -15.30
CA THR A 99 2.62 -22.90 -16.35
C THR A 99 2.75 -21.92 -17.52
N GLY A 100 3.48 -20.81 -17.33
CA GLY A 100 3.66 -19.73 -18.29
C GLY A 100 2.44 -18.81 -18.45
N LYS A 101 1.44 -18.95 -17.59
CA LYS A 101 0.25 -18.11 -17.60
C LYS A 101 0.44 -16.87 -16.75
N PRO A 102 -0.21 -15.72 -17.07
CA PRO A 102 -0.24 -14.57 -16.19
C PRO A 102 -0.81 -14.93 -14.82
N VAL A 103 -0.13 -14.45 -13.76
CA VAL A 103 -0.47 -14.71 -12.36
C VAL A 103 -0.81 -13.40 -11.65
N VAL A 104 -2.03 -13.29 -11.18
CA VAL A 104 -2.47 -12.24 -10.25
C VAL A 104 -2.42 -12.83 -8.84
N LEU A 105 -1.49 -12.36 -8.02
CA LEU A 105 -1.38 -12.73 -6.61
C LEU A 105 -2.31 -11.84 -5.78
N VAL A 106 -3.29 -12.43 -5.13
CA VAL A 106 -4.19 -11.76 -4.20
C VAL A 106 -3.79 -12.14 -2.79
N LEU A 107 -3.36 -11.16 -2.00
CA LEU A 107 -2.90 -11.35 -0.63
C LEU A 107 -3.99 -10.93 0.38
N SER A 108 -4.20 -11.77 1.40
CA SER A 108 -5.03 -11.43 2.55
C SER A 108 -4.22 -11.69 3.82
N ASN A 109 -3.86 -10.63 4.52
CA ASN A 109 -2.94 -10.66 5.66
C ASN A 109 -3.16 -9.47 6.59
N GLY A 110 -2.60 -9.53 7.79
CA GLY A 110 -2.76 -8.48 8.79
C GLY A 110 -1.49 -7.66 9.06
N ARG A 111 -0.45 -7.81 8.23
CA ARG A 111 0.85 -7.12 8.36
C ARG A 111 1.54 -7.02 7.01
N PRO A 112 2.47 -6.08 6.77
CA PRO A 112 3.36 -6.16 5.61
C PRO A 112 4.13 -7.48 5.63
N LEU A 113 4.11 -8.19 4.51
CA LEU A 113 4.81 -9.47 4.35
C LEU A 113 6.17 -9.26 3.67
N GLN A 114 7.09 -10.18 3.92
CA GLN A 114 8.27 -10.36 3.10
C GLN A 114 7.86 -11.09 1.82
N LEU A 115 8.01 -10.44 0.66
CA LEU A 115 7.54 -10.94 -0.62
C LEU A 115 8.66 -11.13 -1.65
N ASP A 116 9.92 -11.03 -1.26
CA ASP A 116 11.09 -11.10 -2.13
C ASP A 116 11.12 -12.35 -3.04
N ARG A 117 10.60 -13.50 -2.54
CA ARG A 117 10.47 -14.74 -3.32
C ARG A 117 9.19 -14.82 -4.14
N MET A 118 8.14 -14.10 -3.78
CA MET A 118 6.81 -14.21 -4.39
C MET A 118 6.54 -13.11 -5.42
N GLU A 119 7.06 -11.92 -5.18
CA GLU A 119 6.87 -10.77 -6.07
C GLU A 119 7.34 -11.05 -7.50
N PRO A 120 8.52 -11.65 -7.76
CA PRO A 120 8.96 -11.95 -9.12
C PRO A 120 8.12 -13.02 -9.84
N LEU A 121 7.29 -13.75 -9.11
CA LEU A 121 6.42 -14.80 -9.64
C LEU A 121 5.04 -14.28 -10.05
N ALA A 122 4.67 -13.07 -9.65
CA ALA A 122 3.39 -12.45 -9.94
C ALA A 122 3.51 -11.39 -11.04
N ASP A 123 2.55 -11.35 -11.95
CA ASP A 123 2.43 -10.30 -12.95
C ASP A 123 1.65 -9.10 -12.41
N ALA A 124 0.84 -9.30 -11.35
CA ALA A 124 0.20 -8.28 -10.56
C ALA A 124 -0.01 -8.77 -9.12
N ILE A 125 0.02 -7.85 -8.16
CA ILE A 125 -0.25 -8.14 -6.75
C ILE A 125 -1.38 -7.24 -6.26
N ILE A 126 -2.39 -7.82 -5.61
CA ILE A 126 -3.48 -7.10 -4.96
C ILE A 126 -3.39 -7.37 -3.45
N GLU A 127 -3.08 -6.33 -2.69
CA GLU A 127 -3.07 -6.38 -1.23
C GLU A 127 -4.47 -6.05 -0.70
N MET A 128 -5.12 -7.02 -0.09
CA MET A 128 -6.47 -6.88 0.46
C MET A 128 -6.49 -6.61 1.96
N TRP A 129 -5.37 -6.79 2.65
CA TRP A 129 -5.33 -6.80 4.10
C TRP A 129 -6.32 -7.83 4.68
N GLN A 130 -7.07 -7.44 5.69
CA GLN A 130 -8.18 -8.22 6.24
C GLN A 130 -9.48 -7.64 5.66
N PRO A 131 -10.02 -8.23 4.57
CA PRO A 131 -11.01 -7.56 3.72
C PRO A 131 -12.41 -7.46 4.32
N GLY A 132 -12.70 -8.20 5.40
CA GLY A 132 -13.98 -8.19 6.09
C GLY A 132 -15.11 -8.87 5.32
N ILE A 133 -16.36 -8.51 5.67
CA ILE A 133 -17.58 -9.19 5.22
C ILE A 133 -17.80 -9.09 3.70
N VAL A 134 -17.50 -7.96 3.09
CA VAL A 134 -17.81 -7.71 1.67
C VAL A 134 -16.58 -7.58 0.77
N GLY A 135 -15.39 -7.90 1.28
CA GLY A 135 -14.12 -7.71 0.54
C GLY A 135 -14.02 -8.43 -0.80
N GLY A 136 -14.77 -9.51 -1.00
CA GLY A 136 -14.83 -10.20 -2.30
C GLY A 136 -15.40 -9.33 -3.43
N THR A 137 -16.39 -8.47 -3.13
CA THR A 137 -17.06 -7.64 -4.15
C THR A 137 -16.15 -6.60 -4.79
N PRO A 138 -15.40 -5.74 -4.04
CA PRO A 138 -14.47 -4.81 -4.64
C PRO A 138 -13.33 -5.53 -5.38
N LEU A 139 -12.82 -6.64 -4.86
CA LEU A 139 -11.80 -7.42 -5.55
C LEU A 139 -12.30 -7.90 -6.93
N ALA A 140 -13.48 -8.50 -6.99
CA ALA A 140 -14.06 -8.96 -8.27
C ALA A 140 -14.22 -7.79 -9.25
N GLY A 141 -14.64 -6.61 -8.77
CA GLY A 141 -14.73 -5.40 -9.57
C GLY A 141 -13.37 -4.90 -10.10
N ILE A 142 -12.30 -5.04 -9.31
CA ILE A 142 -10.93 -4.74 -9.74
C ILE A 142 -10.50 -5.74 -10.83
N LEU A 143 -10.67 -7.04 -10.58
CA LEU A 143 -10.29 -8.09 -11.54
C LEU A 143 -11.01 -7.96 -12.89
N SER A 144 -12.26 -7.49 -12.89
CA SER A 144 -13.03 -7.25 -14.12
C SER A 144 -12.76 -5.90 -14.81
N GLY A 145 -12.02 -5.02 -14.17
CA GLY A 145 -11.81 -3.64 -14.64
C GLY A 145 -12.99 -2.68 -14.39
N ARG A 146 -14.10 -3.16 -13.78
CA ARG A 146 -15.24 -2.31 -13.41
C ARG A 146 -14.89 -1.29 -12.33
N VAL A 147 -13.94 -1.61 -11.48
CA VAL A 147 -13.40 -0.73 -10.44
C VAL A 147 -11.93 -0.47 -10.72
N ASN A 148 -11.56 0.78 -10.93
CA ASN A 148 -10.17 1.17 -11.00
C ASN A 148 -9.58 1.24 -9.58
N PRO A 149 -8.52 0.47 -9.25
CA PRO A 149 -7.91 0.50 -7.92
C PRO A 149 -7.34 1.89 -7.62
N SER A 150 -7.47 2.32 -6.37
CA SER A 150 -7.02 3.65 -5.94
C SER A 150 -6.52 3.65 -4.49
N GLY A 151 -6.26 2.48 -3.93
CA GLY A 151 -5.63 2.31 -2.64
C GLY A 151 -4.14 2.64 -2.69
N LYS A 152 -3.62 3.21 -1.60
CA LYS A 152 -2.18 3.39 -1.39
C LYS A 152 -1.79 2.62 -0.14
N LEU A 153 -0.62 2.00 -0.14
CA LEU A 153 -0.12 1.26 1.03
C LEU A 153 0.01 2.19 2.23
N ALA A 154 -0.62 1.80 3.34
CA ALA A 154 -0.57 2.52 4.61
C ALA A 154 0.63 2.12 5.48
N MET A 155 1.44 1.17 5.00
CA MET A 155 2.66 0.71 5.65
C MET A 155 3.73 0.42 4.60
N THR A 156 4.99 0.52 5.01
CA THR A 156 6.15 0.15 4.19
C THR A 156 6.28 -1.38 4.16
N PHE A 157 6.46 -1.97 2.99
CA PHE A 157 6.76 -3.39 2.82
C PHE A 157 8.27 -3.61 2.75
N PRO A 158 8.86 -4.41 3.64
CA PRO A 158 10.29 -4.72 3.59
C PRO A 158 10.61 -5.70 2.46
N VAL A 159 11.85 -5.69 2.01
CA VAL A 159 12.39 -6.77 1.16
C VAL A 159 12.55 -8.03 1.99
N THR A 160 13.06 -7.89 3.22
CA THR A 160 13.29 -9.02 4.15
C THR A 160 12.95 -8.63 5.58
N GLY A 161 12.59 -9.64 6.39
CA GLY A 161 12.35 -9.46 7.82
C GLY A 161 13.54 -8.85 8.59
N GLY A 162 14.76 -8.94 8.06
CA GLY A 162 15.94 -8.29 8.65
C GLY A 162 15.91 -6.75 8.61
N GLN A 163 15.04 -6.14 7.79
CA GLN A 163 14.91 -4.68 7.71
C GLN A 163 13.98 -4.10 8.77
N ILE A 164 13.15 -4.90 9.45
CA ILE A 164 12.18 -4.38 10.42
C ILE A 164 12.83 -4.01 11.76
N PRO A 165 12.40 -2.88 12.37
CA PRO A 165 11.33 -1.98 11.93
C PRO A 165 11.74 -1.08 10.76
N ILE A 166 10.88 -0.97 9.74
CA ILE A 166 11.08 -0.12 8.57
C ILE A 166 9.94 0.90 8.45
N TYR A 167 10.27 2.18 8.66
CA TYR A 167 9.28 3.26 8.68
C TYR A 167 9.57 4.27 7.57
N TYR A 168 8.54 4.71 6.84
CA TYR A 168 8.66 5.78 5.85
C TYR A 168 9.13 7.11 6.48
N ASN A 169 8.74 7.35 7.74
CA ASN A 169 9.08 8.54 8.53
C ASN A 169 10.26 8.30 9.46
N ARG A 170 11.20 7.43 9.07
CA ARG A 170 12.42 7.20 9.83
C ARG A 170 13.21 8.49 10.03
N ARG A 171 13.99 8.52 11.09
CA ARG A 171 14.94 9.62 11.31
C ARG A 171 16.18 9.44 10.43
N GLN A 172 16.77 10.56 10.02
CA GLN A 172 18.01 10.54 9.25
C GLN A 172 19.14 9.92 10.09
N SER A 173 19.94 9.09 9.46
CA SER A 173 21.11 8.45 10.06
C SER A 173 22.34 8.73 9.22
N ALA A 174 23.48 8.95 9.87
CA ALA A 174 24.77 9.13 9.20
C ALA A 174 25.22 7.91 8.36
N ARG A 175 24.67 6.72 8.66
CA ARG A 175 24.98 5.49 7.94
C ARG A 175 24.19 5.32 6.64
N HIS A 176 23.22 6.17 6.39
CA HIS A 176 22.34 6.04 5.21
C HIS A 176 23.08 6.05 3.87
N HIS A 177 24.14 6.83 3.76
CA HIS A 177 24.93 6.93 2.52
C HIS A 177 25.79 5.71 2.22
N GLN A 178 26.06 4.86 3.21
CA GLN A 178 26.89 3.65 3.07
C GLN A 178 26.06 2.38 2.96
N GLY A 179 24.73 2.47 3.00
CA GLY A 179 23.81 1.35 3.18
C GLY A 179 23.82 0.83 4.62
N PHE A 180 22.74 0.19 5.04
CA PHE A 180 22.65 -0.44 6.36
C PHE A 180 23.10 -1.89 6.35
N TYR A 181 23.14 -2.50 5.18
CA TYR A 181 23.41 -3.93 4.99
C TYR A 181 24.54 -4.11 3.99
N HIS A 182 25.34 -5.17 4.15
CA HIS A 182 26.40 -5.50 3.20
C HIS A 182 25.89 -6.23 1.96
N ASP A 183 24.77 -6.89 2.07
CA ASP A 183 24.22 -7.83 1.11
C ASP A 183 22.98 -7.32 0.37
N MET A 184 22.46 -6.16 0.78
CA MET A 184 21.27 -5.57 0.14
C MET A 184 21.19 -4.04 0.35
N THR A 185 20.31 -3.37 -0.39
CA THR A 185 20.02 -1.96 -0.19
C THR A 185 19.16 -1.75 1.08
N SER A 186 19.12 -0.51 1.57
CA SER A 186 18.22 -0.12 2.66
C SER A 186 16.80 0.20 2.19
N ASP A 187 16.58 0.17 0.87
CA ASP A 187 15.29 0.52 0.30
C ASP A 187 14.25 -0.58 0.56
N PRO A 188 13.00 -0.24 0.80
CA PRO A 188 11.94 -1.22 0.94
C PRO A 188 11.55 -1.84 -0.40
N LEU A 189 10.83 -2.96 -0.36
CA LEU A 189 10.19 -3.53 -1.55
C LEU A 189 9.12 -2.57 -2.10
N TYR A 190 8.23 -2.08 -1.21
CA TYR A 190 7.25 -1.05 -1.55
C TYR A 190 7.21 0.01 -0.45
N GLU A 191 7.26 1.27 -0.84
CA GLU A 191 7.15 2.39 0.10
C GLU A 191 5.71 2.59 0.62
N PHE A 192 5.59 3.20 1.79
CA PHE A 192 4.34 3.86 2.21
C PHE A 192 3.83 4.80 1.11
N GLY A 193 2.55 4.69 0.79
CA GLY A 193 1.94 5.50 -0.27
C GLY A 193 2.06 4.89 -1.68
N HIS A 194 2.74 3.73 -1.84
CA HIS A 194 2.76 3.01 -3.10
C HIS A 194 1.37 2.47 -3.45
N GLY A 195 1.02 2.48 -4.73
CA GLY A 195 -0.20 1.89 -5.24
C GLY A 195 -0.44 2.29 -6.69
N LEU A 196 -0.82 1.32 -7.50
CA LEU A 196 -1.04 1.46 -8.93
C LEU A 196 -2.53 1.70 -9.25
N SER A 197 -2.78 2.19 -10.44
CA SER A 197 -4.10 2.45 -11.01
C SER A 197 -4.14 1.91 -12.45
N TYR A 198 -5.32 1.73 -13.01
CA TYR A 198 -5.49 1.45 -14.45
C TYR A 198 -5.32 2.70 -15.32
N THR A 199 -5.06 3.86 -14.70
CA THR A 199 -4.70 5.09 -15.35
C THR A 199 -3.40 5.66 -14.77
N SER A 200 -2.90 6.76 -15.32
CA SER A 200 -1.68 7.42 -14.87
C SER A 200 -1.99 8.84 -14.45
N PHE A 201 -1.31 9.31 -13.40
CA PHE A 201 -1.45 10.67 -12.90
C PHE A 201 -0.11 11.41 -12.98
N GLU A 202 -0.16 12.65 -13.49
CA GLU A 202 0.97 13.56 -13.53
C GLU A 202 0.73 14.72 -12.57
N TYR A 203 1.72 15.00 -11.72
CA TYR A 203 1.67 16.09 -10.77
C TYR A 203 2.38 17.33 -11.32
N GLY A 204 1.75 18.50 -11.19
CA GLY A 204 2.40 19.80 -11.40
C GLY A 204 3.31 20.17 -10.23
N GLU A 205 4.01 21.30 -10.35
CA GLU A 205 4.82 21.84 -9.25
C GLU A 205 3.90 22.35 -8.13
N PRO A 206 4.17 22.02 -6.85
CA PRO A 206 3.45 22.61 -5.73
C PRO A 206 3.72 24.12 -5.64
N VAL A 207 2.67 24.91 -5.45
CA VAL A 207 2.74 26.37 -5.38
C VAL A 207 2.27 26.82 -3.98
N LEU A 208 3.13 27.51 -3.25
CA LEU A 208 2.80 28.10 -1.96
C LEU A 208 2.17 29.48 -2.12
N SER A 209 1.18 29.80 -1.28
CA SER A 209 0.61 31.17 -1.20
C SER A 209 1.62 32.19 -0.66
N ALA A 210 2.61 31.75 0.09
CA ALA A 210 3.71 32.57 0.61
C ALA A 210 4.97 31.72 0.75
N LYS A 211 6.14 32.28 0.40
CA LYS A 211 7.44 31.61 0.60
C LYS A 211 7.98 31.75 2.01
N LYS A 212 7.47 32.73 2.78
CA LYS A 212 7.83 33.03 4.15
C LYS A 212 6.57 33.19 4.99
N VAL A 213 6.58 32.66 6.21
CA VAL A 213 5.45 32.72 7.13
C VAL A 213 5.97 32.70 8.58
N GLY A 214 5.33 33.45 9.47
CA GLY A 214 5.69 33.43 10.90
C GLY A 214 5.21 32.13 11.58
N GLN A 215 5.81 31.78 12.73
CA GLN A 215 5.51 30.55 13.50
C GLN A 215 4.02 30.37 13.84
N LYS A 216 3.23 31.43 13.94
CA LYS A 216 1.78 31.39 14.21
C LYS A 216 0.93 31.61 12.97
N GLY A 217 1.57 31.65 11.80
CA GLY A 217 0.94 31.98 10.54
C GLY A 217 0.15 30.86 9.91
N ARG A 218 -0.42 31.18 8.75
CA ARG A 218 -1.11 30.26 7.87
C ARG A 218 -0.61 30.45 6.44
N PHE A 219 -0.65 29.42 5.68
CA PHE A 219 -0.33 29.42 4.25
C PHE A 219 -1.17 28.34 3.56
N SER A 220 -1.20 28.37 2.27
CA SER A 220 -1.78 27.28 1.49
C SER A 220 -0.80 26.75 0.47
N VAL A 221 -1.02 25.52 0.03
CA VAL A 221 -0.32 24.92 -1.10
C VAL A 221 -1.31 24.39 -2.11
N ASP A 222 -1.10 24.72 -3.37
CA ASP A 222 -1.84 24.21 -4.51
C ASP A 222 -0.96 23.27 -5.31
N VAL A 223 -1.54 22.16 -5.77
CA VAL A 223 -0.90 21.25 -6.70
C VAL A 223 -1.90 20.80 -7.75
N THR A 224 -1.52 20.85 -9.03
CA THR A 224 -2.33 20.27 -10.09
C THR A 224 -2.04 18.79 -10.25
N VAL A 225 -3.09 18.00 -10.49
CA VAL A 225 -2.97 16.59 -10.82
C VAL A 225 -3.78 16.33 -12.09
N LYS A 226 -3.10 15.80 -13.11
CA LYS A 226 -3.69 15.44 -14.39
C LYS A 226 -3.80 13.94 -14.54
N ASN A 227 -4.97 13.46 -14.91
CA ASN A 227 -5.12 12.09 -15.37
C ASN A 227 -4.65 12.02 -16.83
N THR A 228 -3.52 11.38 -17.08
CA THR A 228 -2.91 11.28 -18.42
C THR A 228 -3.29 9.98 -19.14
N GLY A 229 -4.02 9.08 -18.50
CA GLY A 229 -4.47 7.83 -19.12
C GLY A 229 -5.87 7.93 -19.73
N ALA A 230 -6.38 6.79 -20.17
CA ALA A 230 -7.60 6.69 -20.96
C ALA A 230 -8.86 6.37 -20.14
N VAL A 231 -8.73 6.12 -18.83
CA VAL A 231 -9.86 5.78 -17.95
C VAL A 231 -9.93 6.71 -16.75
N ASP A 232 -11.14 6.90 -16.23
CA ASP A 232 -11.36 7.66 -15.00
C ASP A 232 -10.66 6.97 -13.82
N GLY A 233 -10.13 7.74 -12.89
CA GLY A 233 -9.46 7.20 -11.73
C GLY A 233 -9.61 8.08 -10.49
N LYS A 234 -9.24 7.53 -9.34
CA LYS A 234 -9.15 8.28 -8.09
C LYS A 234 -7.70 8.31 -7.64
N GLU A 235 -7.21 9.49 -7.34
CA GLU A 235 -5.84 9.66 -6.83
C GLU A 235 -5.85 10.16 -5.39
N ALA A 236 -5.05 9.50 -4.54
CA ALA A 236 -4.79 9.95 -3.19
C ALA A 236 -3.54 10.85 -3.20
N VAL A 237 -3.77 12.14 -3.13
CA VAL A 237 -2.72 13.17 -3.10
C VAL A 237 -2.20 13.29 -1.68
N LEU A 238 -0.97 12.83 -1.45
CA LEU A 238 -0.31 12.81 -0.15
C LEU A 238 0.66 13.99 -0.02
N GLY A 239 0.50 14.79 1.02
CA GLY A 239 1.36 15.93 1.33
C GLY A 239 2.23 15.65 2.55
N PHE A 240 3.54 15.63 2.32
CA PHE A 240 4.53 15.40 3.36
C PHE A 240 5.25 16.69 3.72
N VAL A 241 5.70 16.76 4.96
CA VAL A 241 6.55 17.82 5.48
C VAL A 241 7.88 17.22 5.91
N SER A 242 8.97 17.89 5.55
CA SER A 242 10.32 17.60 6.03
C SER A 242 10.93 18.88 6.60
N CYS A 243 11.71 18.75 7.68
CA CYS A 243 12.50 19.83 8.25
C CYS A 243 13.95 19.34 8.35
N PRO A 244 14.80 19.69 7.36
CA PRO A 244 16.16 19.15 7.27
C PRO A 244 17.08 19.61 8.40
N TYR A 245 16.81 20.79 8.97
CA TYR A 245 17.63 21.40 10.03
C TYR A 245 16.75 21.74 11.24
N ALA A 246 16.92 21.03 12.33
CA ALA A 246 16.17 21.20 13.56
C ALA A 246 17.04 20.88 14.79
N VAL A 247 16.70 21.44 15.95
CA VAL A 247 17.39 21.15 17.22
C VAL A 247 17.28 19.68 17.59
N LEU A 248 16.10 19.08 17.39
CA LEU A 248 15.88 17.64 17.53
C LEU A 248 15.82 16.97 16.16
N THR A 249 16.45 15.80 16.02
CA THR A 249 16.39 15.03 14.77
C THR A 249 14.95 14.74 14.38
N ARG A 250 14.53 15.30 13.25
CA ARG A 250 13.19 15.13 12.67
C ARG A 250 13.14 13.92 11.74
N PRO A 251 11.95 13.35 11.51
CA PRO A 251 11.75 12.38 10.45
C PRO A 251 12.15 12.95 9.07
N VAL A 252 12.64 12.08 8.19
CA VAL A 252 13.00 12.48 6.81
C VAL A 252 11.80 13.08 6.05
N LYS A 253 10.59 12.62 6.34
CA LYS A 253 9.32 13.18 5.89
C LYS A 253 8.18 12.67 6.79
N GLU A 254 7.14 13.46 6.96
CA GLU A 254 5.94 13.09 7.71
C GLU A 254 4.70 13.44 6.89
N LEU A 255 3.75 12.52 6.76
CA LEU A 255 2.45 12.80 6.15
C LEU A 255 1.67 13.77 7.05
N ARG A 256 1.35 14.95 6.56
CA ARG A 256 0.67 16.00 7.33
C ARG A 256 -0.70 16.35 6.78
N PHE A 257 -0.91 16.17 5.50
CA PHE A 257 -2.19 16.44 4.87
C PHE A 257 -2.38 15.54 3.66
N PHE A 258 -3.62 15.27 3.30
CA PHE A 258 -3.96 14.47 2.14
C PHE A 258 -5.38 14.77 1.66
N THR A 259 -5.65 14.41 0.43
CA THR A 259 -7.00 14.37 -0.14
C THR A 259 -7.09 13.24 -1.15
N LYS A 260 -8.32 12.78 -1.43
CA LYS A 260 -8.57 11.83 -2.52
C LYS A 260 -9.55 12.44 -3.50
N LYS A 261 -9.17 12.52 -4.76
CA LYS A 261 -9.97 13.13 -5.83
C LYS A 261 -10.28 12.12 -6.92
N GLU A 262 -11.50 12.17 -7.43
CA GLU A 262 -11.85 11.53 -8.69
C GLU A 262 -11.45 12.47 -9.83
N ILE A 263 -10.74 11.95 -10.82
CA ILE A 263 -10.18 12.72 -11.94
C ILE A 263 -10.52 11.97 -13.22
N LYS A 264 -11.30 12.58 -14.08
CA LYS A 264 -11.70 11.99 -15.36
C LYS A 264 -10.50 11.81 -16.30
N ALA A 265 -10.60 10.89 -17.23
CA ALA A 265 -9.59 10.72 -18.28
C ALA A 265 -9.31 12.05 -18.98
N GLY A 266 -8.05 12.47 -19.03
CA GLY A 266 -7.61 13.75 -19.62
C GLY A 266 -7.84 14.99 -18.75
N GLU A 267 -8.57 14.89 -17.65
CA GLU A 267 -8.87 16.02 -16.76
C GLU A 267 -7.65 16.42 -15.92
N THR A 268 -7.57 17.72 -15.62
CA THR A 268 -6.63 18.29 -14.65
C THR A 268 -7.43 18.93 -13.53
N VAL A 269 -7.12 18.58 -12.29
CA VAL A 269 -7.72 19.18 -11.09
C VAL A 269 -6.65 19.87 -10.27
N THR A 270 -7.03 20.93 -9.55
CA THR A 270 -6.18 21.56 -8.53
C THR A 270 -6.60 21.07 -7.16
N CYS A 271 -5.63 20.54 -6.41
CA CYS A 271 -5.80 20.21 -5.00
C CYS A 271 -5.27 21.37 -4.17
N HIS A 272 -6.13 21.94 -3.36
CA HIS A 272 -5.83 23.06 -2.45
C HIS A 272 -5.79 22.55 -1.01
N PHE A 273 -4.77 22.98 -0.25
CA PHE A 273 -4.59 22.64 1.16
C PHE A 273 -4.31 23.89 1.99
N ASP A 274 -5.18 24.19 2.94
CA ASP A 274 -4.99 25.23 3.94
C ASP A 274 -4.22 24.69 5.14
N LEU A 275 -3.06 25.24 5.40
CA LEU A 275 -2.12 24.78 6.40
C LEU A 275 -1.90 25.84 7.49
N ASN A 276 -1.78 25.35 8.73
CA ASN A 276 -1.40 26.15 9.89
C ASN A 276 -0.02 25.73 10.34
N VAL A 277 0.88 26.68 10.51
CA VAL A 277 2.28 26.42 10.82
C VAL A 277 2.44 25.60 12.11
N GLN A 278 1.72 25.91 13.18
CA GLN A 278 1.84 25.15 14.44
C GLN A 278 1.27 23.74 14.33
N ARG A 279 0.09 23.58 13.72
CA ARG A 279 -0.55 22.27 13.58
C ARG A 279 0.19 21.35 12.61
N ASP A 280 0.60 21.88 11.45
CA ASP A 280 1.05 21.07 10.32
C ASP A 280 2.58 20.97 10.22
N LEU A 281 3.33 21.92 10.78
CA LEU A 281 4.79 21.90 10.79
C LEU A 281 5.37 21.62 12.18
N GLY A 282 4.55 21.74 13.24
CA GLY A 282 4.96 21.54 14.61
C GLY A 282 5.40 20.10 14.93
N PHE A 283 6.23 19.99 15.93
CA PHE A 283 6.64 18.73 16.53
C PHE A 283 6.62 18.82 18.06
N VAL A 284 6.58 17.67 18.71
CA VAL A 284 6.57 17.61 20.17
C VAL A 284 8.02 17.58 20.67
N ASN A 285 8.35 18.51 21.54
CA ASN A 285 9.67 18.61 22.19
C ASN A 285 9.80 17.65 23.39
N ASP A 286 10.93 17.70 24.08
CA ASP A 286 11.25 16.90 25.27
C ASP A 286 10.37 17.19 26.49
N ARG A 287 9.64 18.33 26.49
CA ARG A 287 8.69 18.72 27.53
C ARG A 287 7.23 18.35 27.18
N GLY A 288 6.99 17.72 26.04
CA GLY A 288 5.64 17.39 25.57
C GLY A 288 4.89 18.57 24.95
N GLU A 289 5.58 19.67 24.62
CA GLU A 289 5.00 20.87 24.03
C GLU A 289 5.11 20.81 22.49
N THR A 290 4.06 21.22 21.80
CA THR A 290 4.13 21.39 20.34
C THR A 290 4.84 22.70 20.02
N VAL A 291 5.97 22.61 19.36
CA VAL A 291 6.81 23.73 18.96
C VAL A 291 7.07 23.74 17.46
N VAL A 292 7.32 24.92 16.92
CA VAL A 292 7.81 25.13 15.56
C VAL A 292 9.10 25.93 15.67
N GLU A 293 10.13 25.47 15.01
CA GLU A 293 11.39 26.20 14.93
C GLU A 293 11.42 27.09 13.69
N PRO A 294 11.98 28.30 13.76
CA PRO A 294 12.30 29.09 12.57
C PRO A 294 13.28 28.32 11.67
N GLY A 295 13.12 28.41 10.37
CA GLY A 295 14.02 27.76 9.43
C GLY A 295 13.32 27.25 8.17
N GLU A 296 13.99 26.38 7.46
CA GLU A 296 13.56 25.82 6.20
C GLU A 296 12.70 24.58 6.40
N TYR A 297 11.56 24.54 5.72
CA TYR A 297 10.66 23.40 5.66
C TYR A 297 10.41 23.03 4.20
N HIS A 298 10.41 21.73 3.91
CA HIS A 298 10.08 21.19 2.61
C HIS A 298 8.67 20.64 2.61
N ILE A 299 7.84 21.09 1.67
CA ILE A 299 6.52 20.54 1.39
C ILE A 299 6.67 19.64 0.16
N ILE A 300 6.35 18.35 0.30
CA ILE A 300 6.59 17.32 -0.71
C ILE A 300 5.26 16.73 -1.15
N ILE A 301 4.91 16.83 -2.43
CA ILE A 301 3.67 16.31 -3.00
C ILE A 301 3.99 15.70 -4.36
N GLY A 302 3.55 14.45 -4.60
CA GLY A 302 3.78 13.78 -5.89
C GLY A 302 5.25 13.64 -6.27
N GLY A 303 6.15 13.50 -5.28
CA GLY A 303 7.59 13.43 -5.49
C GLY A 303 8.28 14.78 -5.76
N LYS A 304 7.53 15.88 -5.81
CA LYS A 304 8.03 17.24 -6.03
C LYS A 304 8.11 18.01 -4.71
N THR A 305 9.07 18.90 -4.59
CA THR A 305 9.38 19.62 -3.35
C THR A 305 9.33 21.12 -3.57
N VAL A 306 8.67 21.84 -2.67
CA VAL A 306 8.74 23.30 -2.58
C VAL A 306 9.17 23.71 -1.18
N THR A 307 9.99 24.74 -1.09
CA THR A 307 10.57 25.22 0.16
C THR A 307 9.76 26.37 0.75
N LEU A 308 9.47 26.28 2.05
CA LEU A 308 8.85 27.31 2.87
C LEU A 308 9.86 27.76 3.95
N GLU A 309 10.03 29.04 4.15
CA GLU A 309 10.79 29.60 5.25
C GLU A 309 9.85 30.00 6.40
N VAL A 310 10.04 29.44 7.58
CA VAL A 310 9.34 29.86 8.79
C VAL A 310 10.22 30.86 9.53
N THR A 311 9.65 32.03 9.80
CA THR A 311 10.33 33.13 10.58
C THR A 311 9.78 33.21 11.99
N GLU A 312 10.46 33.97 12.86
CA GLU A 312 9.98 34.25 14.22
C GLU A 312 8.62 34.93 14.26
#